data_f16a4e12bfd151ae09b2da017af712b0
#
_entry.id   f16a4e12bfd151ae09b2da017af712b0
#
_cell.length_a   1.000
_cell.length_b   1.000
_cell.length_c   1.000
_cell.angle_alpha   90.00
_cell.angle_beta   90.00
_cell.angle_gamma   90.00
#
_symmetry.space_group_name_H-M   'P 1'
#
loop_
_entity.id
_entity.type
_entity.pdbx_description
1 polymer ?
#
loop_
_entity_poly.entity_id
_entity_poly.type
_entity_poly.pdbx_seq_one_letter_code
_entity_poly.pdbx_strand_id
1 'polypeptide(L)'
;MKSKGDVAYLTVCPTDYSKLWANPTPQGSLAIYGETLDPSIEVFWTGDVVCSDLTPETLDWVNSRIKRPAYFWWNYPVTDYVRNIILQGPVYGLNTSLDSNDLCGIASNPMEHGEASKLALYGVADYTWNIAAYNPIDNWERGLGELMPKAREAYRTFAIHSCDTETGYRRDESWETKTFRIGDWNETEAQALWAEFDKVEKAPAEIEKGCTNKGLMSELTPWLQEFGKLGTRGKRSLELARVYRDGKDDADFWNKYIRNLMSKKDREDYEAHKSGTMKLQPFYENAMDDMAYGFLTRLSGETPICYRGIGSFHNAKTTLSKLMFDHDTTTYYTSGIAQKAGDWIGVDLGSVKDVTEVSILQGRNSVDDVDYFDHAVVEYSIDGKAWTPLTEELNKQYIVRWNGEPVKARYVRLKRLESTRTNYASVRSFEVNPPRVEHLGFSLKSDDVQQALYAFDQQIGTSYRNNGTFSFGVAPRTEGYTLLVNELPEAGNGAPVVHLRQFRPDGSLAVESVIDSSFFKVELAEGVSEVQIEGPVEIFEIVPKFD
;
A
#
# COMPACT_ATOMS: atom_id res chain seq x y z
N MET A 1 -1.84 45.30 -16.92
CA MET A 1 -2.91 45.16 -15.93
C MET A 1 -2.65 46.02 -14.70
N LYS A 2 -1.57 45.80 -13.95
CA LYS A 2 -1.23 46.68 -12.79
C LYS A 2 -1.19 48.17 -13.13
N SER A 3 -0.66 48.54 -14.29
CA SER A 3 -0.59 49.93 -14.74
C SER A 3 -1.94 50.63 -15.01
N LYS A 4 -3.03 49.86 -15.04
CA LYS A 4 -4.41 50.36 -15.24
C LYS A 4 -5.19 50.46 -13.93
N GLY A 5 -4.59 50.15 -12.79
CA GLY A 5 -5.23 50.27 -11.47
C GLY A 5 -6.24 49.19 -11.11
N ASP A 6 -6.49 48.21 -12.00
CA ASP A 6 -7.54 47.21 -11.81
C ASP A 6 -7.08 45.96 -11.06
N VAL A 7 -5.75 45.76 -10.87
CA VAL A 7 -5.16 44.60 -10.22
C VAL A 7 -4.06 45.03 -9.26
N ALA A 8 -4.24 44.74 -7.98
CA ALA A 8 -3.24 45.04 -6.94
C ALA A 8 -2.03 44.10 -6.96
N TYR A 9 -2.28 42.82 -7.18
CA TYR A 9 -1.26 41.76 -7.20
C TYR A 9 -1.32 40.94 -8.48
N LEU A 10 -0.18 40.45 -8.92
CA LEU A 10 -0.07 39.50 -10.01
C LEU A 10 0.93 38.43 -9.61
N THR A 11 0.50 37.18 -9.64
CA THR A 11 1.34 36.02 -9.37
C THR A 11 1.36 35.14 -10.61
N VAL A 12 2.49 34.57 -10.95
CA VAL A 12 2.65 33.62 -12.05
C VAL A 12 3.01 32.24 -11.51
N CYS A 13 2.42 31.22 -12.12
CA CYS A 13 2.82 29.85 -11.88
C CYS A 13 3.67 29.39 -13.08
N PRO A 14 4.97 29.16 -12.91
CA PRO A 14 5.82 28.68 -14.00
C PRO A 14 5.50 27.21 -14.30
N THR A 15 5.79 26.74 -15.50
CA THR A 15 5.81 25.30 -15.80
C THR A 15 6.81 24.56 -14.92
N ASP A 16 7.95 25.21 -14.63
CA ASP A 16 9.02 24.74 -13.74
C ASP A 16 8.70 25.05 -12.26
N TYR A 17 7.52 24.70 -11.77
CA TYR A 17 7.03 25.08 -10.43
C TYR A 17 7.62 24.26 -9.27
N SER A 18 8.38 23.21 -9.57
CA SER A 18 9.13 22.42 -8.57
C SER A 18 10.52 22.09 -9.09
N LYS A 19 11.44 21.77 -8.16
CA LYS A 19 12.83 21.42 -8.52
C LYS A 19 12.90 20.16 -9.40
N LEU A 20 11.97 19.22 -9.21
CA LEU A 20 11.86 18.01 -10.04
C LEU A 20 11.61 18.34 -11.52
N TRP A 21 10.76 19.32 -11.79
CA TRP A 21 10.37 19.71 -13.15
C TRP A 21 11.25 20.81 -13.72
N ALA A 22 11.95 21.56 -12.85
CA ALA A 22 12.68 22.74 -13.25
C ALA A 22 13.92 22.42 -14.09
N ASN A 23 14.13 23.20 -15.15
CA ASN A 23 15.41 23.27 -15.82
C ASN A 23 16.38 24.13 -14.96
N PRO A 24 17.43 23.55 -14.38
CA PRO A 24 18.34 24.27 -13.49
C PRO A 24 19.30 25.24 -14.20
N THR A 25 19.30 25.26 -15.54
CA THR A 25 20.22 26.07 -16.35
C THR A 25 19.76 27.54 -16.46
N PRO A 26 20.67 28.46 -16.82
CA PRO A 26 20.30 29.85 -17.10
C PRO A 26 19.27 30.03 -18.22
N GLN A 27 19.07 29.01 -19.04
CA GLN A 27 18.05 28.99 -20.11
C GLN A 27 16.68 28.50 -19.61
N GLY A 28 16.59 28.05 -18.36
CA GLY A 28 15.35 27.64 -17.74
C GLY A 28 14.40 28.82 -17.47
N SER A 29 13.10 28.55 -17.42
CA SER A 29 12.07 29.59 -17.24
C SER A 29 12.27 30.38 -15.95
N LEU A 30 12.70 29.74 -14.85
CA LEU A 30 12.91 30.39 -13.56
C LEU A 30 14.01 31.48 -13.63
N ALA A 31 15.13 31.19 -14.30
CA ALA A 31 16.21 32.17 -14.50
C ALA A 31 15.74 33.33 -15.39
N ILE A 32 15.01 33.02 -16.48
CA ILE A 32 14.43 34.04 -17.35
C ILE A 32 13.43 34.92 -16.59
N TYR A 33 12.60 34.36 -15.73
CA TYR A 33 11.69 35.14 -14.88
C TYR A 33 12.46 36.06 -13.93
N GLY A 34 13.58 35.60 -13.36
CA GLY A 34 14.44 36.42 -12.51
C GLY A 34 15.05 37.62 -13.23
N GLU A 35 15.26 37.51 -14.55
CA GLU A 35 15.84 38.56 -15.38
C GLU A 35 14.82 39.49 -16.02
N THR A 36 13.65 39.00 -16.39
CA THR A 36 12.72 39.69 -17.28
C THR A 36 11.39 40.09 -16.63
N LEU A 37 10.92 39.39 -15.59
CA LEU A 37 9.69 39.76 -14.91
C LEU A 37 9.88 40.99 -14.03
N ASP A 38 8.85 41.88 -14.05
CA ASP A 38 8.76 42.96 -13.11
C ASP A 38 8.91 42.46 -11.66
N PRO A 39 9.76 43.06 -10.82
CA PRO A 39 9.99 42.60 -9.45
C PRO A 39 8.74 42.53 -8.57
N SER A 40 7.67 43.22 -8.93
CA SER A 40 6.39 43.20 -8.22
C SER A 40 5.50 42.02 -8.58
N ILE A 41 5.91 41.19 -9.53
CA ILE A 41 5.18 39.96 -9.91
C ILE A 41 5.73 38.82 -9.07
N GLU A 42 4.85 38.17 -8.32
CA GLU A 42 5.18 37.00 -7.49
C GLU A 42 5.28 35.75 -8.34
N VAL A 43 6.09 34.78 -7.90
CA VAL A 43 6.32 33.51 -8.61
C VAL A 43 6.03 32.34 -7.68
N PHE A 44 5.11 31.48 -8.08
CA PHE A 44 4.78 30.28 -7.34
C PHE A 44 5.89 29.23 -7.38
N TRP A 45 6.04 28.54 -6.26
CA TRP A 45 6.95 27.42 -6.08
C TRP A 45 6.35 26.36 -5.17
N THR A 46 6.43 25.07 -5.53
CA THR A 46 5.88 23.98 -4.70
C THR A 46 6.93 23.23 -3.90
N GLY A 47 8.21 23.55 -4.07
CA GLY A 47 9.31 22.88 -3.37
C GLY A 47 10.11 21.92 -4.24
N ASP A 48 10.76 20.94 -3.63
CA ASP A 48 11.60 19.99 -4.36
C ASP A 48 10.79 19.09 -5.30
N VAL A 49 9.57 18.75 -4.90
CA VAL A 49 8.57 18.01 -5.70
C VAL A 49 7.21 18.73 -5.64
N VAL A 50 6.18 18.14 -6.26
CA VAL A 50 4.83 18.74 -6.29
C VAL A 50 4.24 18.91 -4.89
N CYS A 51 4.42 17.89 -4.02
CA CYS A 51 4.04 17.94 -2.61
C CYS A 51 5.31 17.79 -1.78
N SER A 52 5.76 18.84 -1.12
CA SER A 52 6.97 18.81 -0.32
C SER A 52 6.93 19.75 0.89
N ASP A 53 7.82 19.49 1.82
CA ASP A 53 8.05 20.37 2.96
C ASP A 53 8.57 21.74 2.50
N LEU A 54 8.23 22.78 3.24
CA LEU A 54 8.75 24.11 3.07
C LEU A 54 10.06 24.23 3.89
N THR A 55 11.19 24.28 3.20
CA THR A 55 12.52 24.33 3.81
C THR A 55 13.34 25.53 3.31
N PRO A 56 14.32 26.02 4.11
CA PRO A 56 15.24 27.05 3.65
C PRO A 56 15.96 26.67 2.36
N GLU A 57 16.39 25.41 2.24
CA GLU A 57 17.18 24.94 1.10
C GLU A 57 16.40 24.98 -0.21
N THR A 58 15.11 24.63 -0.19
CA THR A 58 14.27 24.72 -1.40
C THR A 58 14.01 26.18 -1.79
N LEU A 59 13.85 27.06 -0.79
CA LEU A 59 13.68 28.51 -1.05
C LEU A 59 14.96 29.16 -1.56
N ASP A 60 16.11 28.89 -0.96
CA ASP A 60 17.41 29.37 -1.46
C ASP A 60 17.63 28.95 -2.91
N TRP A 61 17.27 27.71 -3.23
CA TRP A 61 17.42 27.19 -4.59
C TRP A 61 16.56 27.97 -5.60
N VAL A 62 15.29 28.22 -5.32
CA VAL A 62 14.42 28.95 -6.25
C VAL A 62 14.67 30.45 -6.23
N ASN A 63 14.85 31.06 -5.05
CA ASN A 63 15.03 32.51 -4.89
C ASN A 63 16.28 33.02 -5.61
N SER A 64 17.37 32.24 -5.59
CA SER A 64 18.59 32.57 -6.35
C SER A 64 18.34 32.64 -7.87
N ARG A 65 17.38 31.94 -8.41
CA ARG A 65 17.00 31.89 -9.83
C ARG A 65 16.02 32.99 -10.18
N ILE A 66 14.91 33.09 -9.43
CA ILE A 66 13.87 34.10 -9.69
C ILE A 66 14.25 35.48 -9.18
N LYS A 67 15.36 35.63 -8.42
CA LYS A 67 15.90 36.87 -7.84
C LYS A 67 14.90 37.66 -6.98
N ARG A 68 14.07 36.93 -6.27
CA ARG A 68 13.07 37.43 -5.32
C ARG A 68 12.61 36.35 -4.38
N PRO A 69 11.97 36.65 -3.22
CA PRO A 69 11.28 35.65 -2.41
C PRO A 69 10.17 34.96 -3.19
N ALA A 70 10.12 33.62 -3.14
CA ALA A 70 9.07 32.86 -3.79
C ALA A 70 7.73 32.99 -3.04
N TYR A 71 6.63 32.80 -3.77
CA TYR A 71 5.32 32.56 -3.19
C TYR A 71 5.13 31.03 -3.13
N PHE A 72 5.09 30.46 -1.93
CA PHE A 72 5.04 29.01 -1.78
C PHE A 72 3.61 28.50 -2.02
N TRP A 73 3.43 27.70 -3.05
CA TRP A 73 2.19 26.95 -3.28
C TRP A 73 2.32 25.59 -2.59
N TRP A 74 1.71 25.47 -1.44
CA TRP A 74 1.76 24.24 -0.67
C TRP A 74 0.59 23.33 -0.98
N ASN A 75 0.89 22.19 -1.62
CA ASN A 75 -0.09 21.15 -1.94
C ASN A 75 -0.39 20.32 -0.69
N TYR A 76 -1.06 20.95 0.27
CA TYR A 76 -1.50 20.32 1.52
C TYR A 76 -2.74 21.05 2.06
N PRO A 77 -3.76 20.31 2.57
CA PRO A 77 -3.98 18.87 2.38
C PRO A 77 -4.54 18.59 0.98
N VAL A 78 -4.01 17.59 0.27
CA VAL A 78 -4.46 17.27 -1.08
C VAL A 78 -4.68 15.75 -1.24
N THR A 79 -5.90 15.33 -1.58
CA THR A 79 -6.29 13.92 -1.63
C THR A 79 -5.94 13.22 -2.94
N ASP A 80 -5.88 13.93 -4.04
CA ASP A 80 -5.49 13.39 -5.34
C ASP A 80 -4.06 12.85 -5.36
N TYR A 81 -3.19 13.39 -4.52
CA TYR A 81 -1.83 12.92 -4.36
C TYR A 81 -1.68 11.85 -3.27
N VAL A 82 -2.32 12.01 -2.11
CA VAL A 82 -2.29 11.05 -0.99
C VAL A 82 -3.27 9.89 -1.17
N ARG A 83 -4.09 9.95 -2.21
CA ARG A 83 -5.02 8.91 -2.64
C ARG A 83 -5.87 8.33 -1.51
N ASN A 84 -7.11 8.76 -1.49
CA ASN A 84 -8.14 8.18 -0.64
C ASN A 84 -7.88 8.25 0.88
N ILE A 85 -6.93 9.06 1.32
CA ILE A 85 -6.71 9.38 2.73
C ILE A 85 -7.26 10.78 2.99
N ILE A 86 -8.07 10.92 4.03
CA ILE A 86 -8.51 12.23 4.52
C ILE A 86 -7.51 12.72 5.57
N LEU A 87 -6.73 13.75 5.22
CA LEU A 87 -5.64 14.24 6.06
C LEU A 87 -6.16 15.05 7.25
N GLN A 88 -6.02 14.51 8.45
CA GLN A 88 -6.50 15.11 9.69
C GLN A 88 -5.40 15.25 10.76
N GLY A 89 -4.17 14.85 10.44
CA GLY A 89 -3.05 14.95 11.36
C GLY A 89 -2.51 16.37 11.53
N PRO A 90 -1.53 16.54 12.44
CA PRO A 90 -0.82 17.80 12.62
C PRO A 90 -0.12 18.25 11.33
N VAL A 91 -0.04 19.55 11.13
CA VAL A 91 0.55 20.17 9.94
C VAL A 91 2.05 20.30 10.13
N TYR A 92 2.79 19.27 9.76
CA TYR A 92 4.25 19.26 9.72
C TYR A 92 4.78 19.83 8.40
N GLY A 93 6.09 19.90 8.28
CA GLY A 93 6.76 20.31 7.03
C GLY A 93 6.82 21.80 6.79
N LEU A 94 6.47 22.62 7.78
CA LEU A 94 6.56 24.06 7.77
C LEU A 94 7.72 24.54 8.65
N ASN A 95 8.82 24.99 8.06
CA ASN A 95 10.02 25.41 8.78
C ASN A 95 9.79 26.72 9.52
N THR A 96 10.13 26.78 10.80
CA THR A 96 9.91 27.93 11.68
C THR A 96 11.05 28.94 11.73
N SER A 97 12.14 28.73 10.98
CA SER A 97 13.26 29.65 10.89
C SER A 97 13.16 30.63 9.72
N LEU A 98 12.12 30.55 8.90
CA LEU A 98 11.92 31.39 7.72
C LEU A 98 11.40 32.78 8.08
N ASP A 99 11.72 33.76 7.24
CA ASP A 99 11.22 35.12 7.35
C ASP A 99 10.78 35.72 6.00
N SER A 100 10.44 37.00 5.97
CA SER A 100 9.99 37.71 4.78
C SER A 100 11.04 37.89 3.68
N ASN A 101 12.30 37.60 3.94
CA ASN A 101 13.37 37.60 2.93
C ASN A 101 13.40 36.25 2.20
N ASP A 102 12.90 35.19 2.83
CA ASP A 102 12.89 33.82 2.30
C ASP A 102 11.67 33.57 1.43
N LEU A 103 10.49 34.01 1.89
CA LEU A 103 9.26 33.84 1.13
C LEU A 103 8.33 35.05 1.26
N CYS A 104 7.54 35.35 0.20
CA CYS A 104 6.60 36.48 0.20
C CYS A 104 5.17 36.07 0.58
N GLY A 105 4.85 34.78 0.62
CA GLY A 105 3.54 34.27 1.01
C GLY A 105 3.40 32.78 0.82
N ILE A 106 2.26 32.24 1.31
CA ILE A 106 1.88 30.83 1.14
C ILE A 106 0.46 30.76 0.60
N ALA A 107 0.27 29.92 -0.41
CA ALA A 107 -1.06 29.45 -0.84
C ALA A 107 -1.20 27.97 -0.48
N SER A 108 -2.23 27.61 0.25
CA SER A 108 -2.56 26.20 0.52
C SER A 108 -3.51 25.69 -0.55
N ASN A 109 -3.26 24.49 -1.03
CA ASN A 109 -4.18 23.77 -1.93
C ASN A 109 -4.91 22.69 -1.09
N PRO A 110 -6.14 22.97 -0.64
CA PRO A 110 -6.88 22.06 0.22
C PRO A 110 -7.46 20.88 -0.55
N MET A 111 -7.88 19.85 0.21
CA MET A 111 -8.68 18.74 -0.31
C MET A 111 -9.99 19.24 -0.96
N GLU A 112 -10.60 18.41 -1.79
CA GLU A 112 -11.96 18.61 -2.29
C GLU A 112 -13.03 18.62 -1.17
N HIS A 113 -12.67 18.22 0.05
CA HIS A 113 -13.49 18.20 1.26
C HIS A 113 -13.29 19.48 2.06
N GLY A 114 -14.16 20.47 1.83
CA GLY A 114 -13.96 21.81 2.39
C GLY A 114 -14.04 21.89 3.91
N GLU A 115 -14.92 21.13 4.52
CA GLU A 115 -15.04 21.10 5.98
C GLU A 115 -13.91 20.32 6.66
N ALA A 116 -13.53 19.16 6.10
CA ALA A 116 -12.44 18.35 6.62
C ALA A 116 -11.07 19.02 6.43
N SER A 117 -10.92 19.88 5.42
CA SER A 117 -9.70 20.66 5.22
C SER A 117 -9.46 21.73 6.29
N LYS A 118 -10.48 22.13 7.04
CA LYS A 118 -10.37 23.22 8.02
C LYS A 118 -9.34 22.96 9.11
N LEU A 119 -9.13 21.70 9.51
CA LEU A 119 -8.13 21.37 10.51
C LEU A 119 -6.72 21.69 10.02
N ALA A 120 -6.39 21.30 8.80
CA ALA A 120 -5.10 21.61 8.19
C ALA A 120 -4.96 23.12 7.87
N LEU A 121 -6.01 23.74 7.36
CA LEU A 121 -6.01 25.18 7.08
C LEU A 121 -5.84 26.03 8.36
N TYR A 122 -6.33 25.53 9.50
CA TYR A 122 -6.07 26.17 10.80
C TYR A 122 -4.58 26.18 11.13
N GLY A 123 -3.85 25.06 10.82
CA GLY A 123 -2.40 24.99 10.96
C GLY A 123 -1.66 25.96 10.03
N VAL A 124 -2.03 26.01 8.76
CA VAL A 124 -1.43 26.93 7.78
C VAL A 124 -1.64 28.40 8.18
N ALA A 125 -2.85 28.74 8.63
CA ALA A 125 -3.17 30.09 9.07
C ALA A 125 -2.35 30.50 10.30
N ASP A 126 -2.21 29.65 11.30
CA ASP A 126 -1.41 29.93 12.50
C ASP A 126 0.09 30.08 12.16
N TYR A 127 0.60 29.22 11.30
CA TYR A 127 1.98 29.33 10.80
C TYR A 127 2.24 30.66 10.10
N THR A 128 1.37 31.04 9.16
CA THR A 128 1.53 32.29 8.40
C THR A 128 1.34 33.55 9.27
N TRP A 129 0.59 33.43 10.36
CA TRP A 129 0.41 34.52 11.32
C TRP A 129 1.68 34.77 12.14
N ASN A 130 2.35 33.71 12.59
CA ASN A 130 3.59 33.80 13.36
C ASN A 130 4.47 32.57 13.14
N ILE A 131 5.30 32.61 12.11
CA ILE A 131 6.18 31.51 11.69
C ILE A 131 7.02 30.99 12.86
N ALA A 132 7.71 31.89 13.58
CA ALA A 132 8.65 31.52 14.64
C ALA A 132 7.99 30.87 15.87
N ALA A 133 6.72 31.14 16.11
CA ALA A 133 5.99 30.60 17.26
C ALA A 133 5.15 29.36 16.92
N TYR A 134 5.10 28.96 15.66
CA TYR A 134 4.28 27.82 15.25
C TYR A 134 4.76 26.50 15.85
N ASN A 135 3.84 25.78 16.45
CA ASN A 135 4.05 24.40 16.91
C ASN A 135 2.93 23.51 16.34
N PRO A 136 3.25 22.52 15.50
CA PRO A 136 2.23 21.71 14.82
C PRO A 136 1.32 20.93 15.78
N ILE A 137 1.84 20.40 16.88
CA ILE A 137 1.06 19.62 17.85
C ILE A 137 0.13 20.55 18.66
N ASP A 138 0.64 21.63 19.23
CA ASP A 138 -0.15 22.56 20.02
C ASP A 138 -1.26 23.21 19.17
N ASN A 139 -0.96 23.54 17.94
CA ASN A 139 -1.94 24.05 16.98
C ASN A 139 -3.04 23.00 16.70
N TRP A 140 -2.62 21.79 16.36
CA TRP A 140 -3.55 20.71 16.05
C TRP A 140 -4.48 20.37 17.22
N GLU A 141 -3.95 20.27 18.44
CA GLU A 141 -4.76 20.04 19.65
C GLU A 141 -5.79 21.15 19.88
N ARG A 142 -5.44 22.41 19.61
CA ARG A 142 -6.42 23.52 19.64
C ARG A 142 -7.48 23.36 18.55
N GLY A 143 -7.03 23.09 17.31
CA GLY A 143 -7.92 22.91 16.16
C GLY A 143 -8.96 21.80 16.34
N LEU A 144 -8.55 20.67 16.93
CA LEU A 144 -9.48 19.59 17.30
C LEU A 144 -10.58 20.07 18.24
N GLY A 145 -10.22 20.87 19.25
CA GLY A 145 -11.17 21.45 20.20
C GLY A 145 -12.14 22.44 19.56
N GLU A 146 -11.69 23.24 18.61
CA GLU A 146 -12.53 24.20 17.88
C GLU A 146 -13.51 23.52 16.92
N LEU A 147 -13.03 22.51 16.18
CA LEU A 147 -13.86 21.83 15.16
C LEU A 147 -14.82 20.80 15.78
N MET A 148 -14.44 20.14 16.87
CA MET A 148 -15.20 19.04 17.45
C MET A 148 -15.26 19.12 18.99
N PRO A 149 -15.76 20.20 19.58
CA PRO A 149 -15.68 20.45 21.04
C PRO A 149 -16.40 19.39 21.88
N LYS A 150 -17.43 18.73 21.36
CA LYS A 150 -18.22 17.73 22.10
C LYS A 150 -17.74 16.29 21.92
N ALA A 151 -16.86 16.02 20.97
CA ALA A 151 -16.28 14.71 20.69
C ALA A 151 -14.77 14.80 20.41
N ARG A 152 -14.07 15.72 21.09
CA ARG A 152 -12.66 16.03 20.85
C ARG A 152 -11.77 14.81 20.93
N GLU A 153 -11.91 13.97 21.95
CA GLU A 153 -11.05 12.80 22.14
C GLU A 153 -11.29 11.72 21.08
N ALA A 154 -12.54 11.48 20.69
CA ALA A 154 -12.85 10.55 19.61
C ALA A 154 -12.34 11.08 18.26
N TYR A 155 -12.49 12.38 18.02
CA TYR A 155 -11.96 13.01 16.80
C TYR A 155 -10.43 13.00 16.80
N ARG A 156 -9.80 13.21 17.94
CA ARG A 156 -8.34 13.05 18.10
C ARG A 156 -7.88 11.65 17.76
N THR A 157 -8.58 10.62 18.22
CA THR A 157 -8.28 9.21 17.89
C THR A 157 -8.35 8.98 16.36
N PHE A 158 -9.39 9.47 15.71
CA PHE A 158 -9.49 9.37 14.25
C PHE A 158 -8.38 10.15 13.53
N ALA A 159 -8.17 11.41 13.94
CA ALA A 159 -7.24 12.32 13.29
C ALA A 159 -5.78 11.86 13.36
N ILE A 160 -5.36 11.27 14.49
CA ILE A 160 -4.01 10.74 14.69
C ILE A 160 -3.70 9.56 13.75
N HIS A 161 -4.74 8.79 13.38
CA HIS A 161 -4.63 7.67 12.45
C HIS A 161 -4.99 8.03 11.01
N SER A 162 -5.40 9.28 10.76
CA SER A 162 -5.70 9.82 9.43
C SER A 162 -4.62 10.79 8.97
N CYS A 163 -3.39 10.35 9.10
CA CYS A 163 -2.18 11.03 8.65
C CYS A 163 -1.55 10.24 7.51
N ASP A 164 -0.79 10.93 6.69
CA ASP A 164 -0.02 10.29 5.64
C ASP A 164 1.46 10.69 5.74
N THR A 165 2.35 9.69 5.68
CA THR A 165 3.79 9.89 5.65
C THR A 165 4.39 9.66 4.28
N GLU A 166 3.59 9.37 3.29
CA GLU A 166 4.04 8.80 2.03
C GLU A 166 4.25 9.83 0.94
N THR A 167 3.71 11.01 1.15
CA THR A 167 3.83 12.12 0.20
C THR A 167 5.10 12.93 0.36
N GLY A 168 6.00 12.56 1.29
CA GLY A 168 7.20 13.31 1.63
C GLY A 168 6.99 14.32 2.76
N TYR A 169 5.77 14.46 3.28
CA TYR A 169 5.53 15.27 4.48
C TYR A 169 6.15 14.64 5.71
N ARG A 170 6.76 15.46 6.55
CA ARG A 170 7.37 15.00 7.80
C ARG A 170 6.29 14.66 8.82
N ARG A 171 6.60 13.67 9.65
CA ARG A 171 5.74 13.19 10.71
C ARG A 171 6.56 12.71 11.90
N ASP A 172 6.07 12.99 13.10
CA ASP A 172 6.58 12.40 14.33
C ASP A 172 5.66 11.26 14.77
N GLU A 173 6.19 10.04 14.74
CA GLU A 173 5.45 8.81 15.09
C GLU A 173 5.64 8.39 16.54
N SER A 174 6.40 9.14 17.35
CA SER A 174 6.73 8.78 18.73
C SER A 174 5.49 8.67 19.64
N TRP A 175 4.42 9.36 19.28
CA TRP A 175 3.17 9.44 20.02
C TRP A 175 2.13 8.38 19.62
N GLU A 176 2.44 7.50 18.64
CA GLU A 176 1.54 6.43 18.23
C GLU A 176 1.72 5.15 19.03
N THR A 177 0.62 4.40 19.17
CA THR A 177 0.64 3.08 19.78
C THR A 177 1.59 2.15 19.03
N LYS A 178 2.46 1.46 19.77
CA LYS A 178 3.39 0.49 19.21
C LYS A 178 2.65 -0.70 18.62
N THR A 179 3.18 -1.20 17.51
CA THR A 179 2.75 -2.45 16.90
C THR A 179 3.91 -3.46 16.90
N PHE A 180 3.59 -4.74 16.75
CA PHE A 180 4.55 -5.84 16.82
C PHE A 180 4.11 -6.99 15.89
N ARG A 181 5.00 -7.92 15.61
CA ARG A 181 4.67 -9.19 14.95
C ARG A 181 4.20 -10.19 16.01
N ILE A 182 3.25 -11.09 15.66
CA ILE A 182 2.76 -12.06 16.66
C ILE A 182 3.83 -13.01 17.19
N GLY A 183 4.94 -13.20 16.44
CA GLY A 183 6.13 -13.91 16.91
C GLY A 183 6.90 -13.20 18.03
N ASP A 184 6.81 -11.87 18.07
CA ASP A 184 7.44 -10.99 19.08
C ASP A 184 6.44 -10.56 20.15
N TRP A 185 5.50 -11.43 20.51
CA TRP A 185 4.38 -11.10 21.39
C TRP A 185 4.80 -10.59 22.75
N ASN A 186 4.26 -9.43 23.10
CA ASN A 186 4.34 -8.83 24.43
C ASN A 186 2.94 -8.55 24.93
N GLU A 187 2.57 -9.15 26.06
CA GLU A 187 1.20 -9.05 26.57
C GLU A 187 0.81 -7.60 26.95
N THR A 188 1.73 -6.81 27.47
CA THR A 188 1.47 -5.40 27.81
C THR A 188 1.21 -4.58 26.55
N GLU A 189 2.01 -4.78 25.50
CA GLU A 189 1.81 -4.10 24.21
C GLU A 189 0.54 -4.58 23.51
N ALA A 190 0.21 -5.88 23.60
CA ALA A 190 -1.02 -6.43 23.06
C ALA A 190 -2.27 -5.85 23.73
N GLN A 191 -2.24 -5.66 25.06
CA GLN A 191 -3.33 -5.01 25.80
C GLN A 191 -3.46 -3.53 25.42
N ALA A 192 -2.34 -2.81 25.29
CA ALA A 192 -2.34 -1.42 24.87
C ALA A 192 -2.89 -1.26 23.44
N LEU A 193 -2.48 -2.13 22.54
CA LEU A 193 -2.96 -2.12 21.16
C LEU A 193 -4.43 -2.52 21.06
N TRP A 194 -4.87 -3.49 21.88
CA TRP A 194 -6.30 -3.83 21.96
C TRP A 194 -7.14 -2.63 22.44
N ALA A 195 -6.66 -1.92 23.45
CA ALA A 195 -7.33 -0.72 23.95
C ALA A 195 -7.37 0.41 22.89
N GLU A 196 -6.34 0.52 22.06
CA GLU A 196 -6.35 1.48 20.95
C GLU A 196 -7.35 1.08 19.87
N PHE A 197 -7.41 -0.19 19.45
CA PHE A 197 -8.45 -0.66 18.53
C PHE A 197 -9.88 -0.50 19.09
N ASP A 198 -10.05 -0.59 20.41
CA ASP A 198 -11.34 -0.36 21.05
C ASP A 198 -11.78 1.12 20.97
N LYS A 199 -10.84 2.06 21.11
CA LYS A 199 -11.10 3.48 20.84
C LYS A 199 -11.44 3.71 19.37
N VAL A 200 -10.69 3.11 18.45
CA VAL A 200 -10.89 3.18 17.00
C VAL A 200 -12.30 2.70 16.62
N GLU A 201 -12.73 1.55 17.17
CA GLU A 201 -14.08 1.02 16.93
C GLU A 201 -15.20 1.95 17.42
N LYS A 202 -14.98 2.61 18.56
CA LYS A 202 -15.99 3.48 19.21
C LYS A 202 -16.02 4.90 18.63
N ALA A 203 -14.89 5.40 18.17
CA ALA A 203 -14.73 6.78 17.72
C ALA A 203 -15.78 7.24 16.69
N PRO A 204 -16.18 6.47 15.67
CA PRO A 204 -17.18 6.91 14.71
C PRO A 204 -18.52 7.28 15.35
N ALA A 205 -19.03 6.45 16.24
CA ALA A 205 -20.31 6.69 16.92
C ALA A 205 -20.23 7.90 17.87
N GLU A 206 -19.10 8.09 18.55
CA GLU A 206 -18.88 9.23 19.44
C GLU A 206 -18.77 10.53 18.64
N ILE A 207 -18.07 10.51 17.49
CA ILE A 207 -17.95 11.64 16.55
C ILE A 207 -19.33 12.00 16.00
N GLU A 208 -20.09 11.02 15.51
CA GLU A 208 -21.44 11.24 14.98
C GLU A 208 -22.36 11.92 16.01
N LYS A 209 -22.31 11.44 17.25
CA LYS A 209 -23.09 12.02 18.35
C LYS A 209 -22.65 13.42 18.74
N GLY A 210 -21.35 13.71 18.68
CA GLY A 210 -20.77 14.99 19.14
C GLY A 210 -20.63 16.04 18.07
N CYS A 211 -20.59 15.67 16.78
CA CYS A 211 -20.40 16.60 15.69
C CYS A 211 -21.66 17.41 15.43
N THR A 212 -21.56 18.73 15.57
CA THR A 212 -22.64 19.66 15.26
C THR A 212 -22.59 20.21 13.83
N ASN A 213 -21.45 20.05 13.15
CA ASN A 213 -21.25 20.45 11.77
C ASN A 213 -21.66 19.33 10.83
N LYS A 214 -22.82 19.46 10.20
CA LYS A 214 -23.35 18.46 9.27
C LYS A 214 -22.50 18.29 8.01
N GLY A 215 -21.87 19.35 7.53
CA GLY A 215 -20.95 19.29 6.39
C GLY A 215 -19.73 18.44 6.72
N LEU A 216 -19.06 18.73 7.82
CA LEU A 216 -17.91 17.95 8.30
C LEU A 216 -18.29 16.47 8.51
N MET A 217 -19.43 16.19 9.15
CA MET A 217 -19.88 14.82 9.35
C MET A 217 -20.11 14.09 8.02
N SER A 218 -20.73 14.76 7.06
CA SER A 218 -20.97 14.18 5.73
C SER A 218 -19.67 13.83 5.01
N GLU A 219 -18.66 14.70 5.09
CA GLU A 219 -17.36 14.48 4.47
C GLU A 219 -16.56 13.36 5.17
N LEU A 220 -16.61 13.28 6.49
CA LEU A 220 -15.84 12.27 7.26
C LEU A 220 -16.47 10.87 7.24
N THR A 221 -17.79 10.76 7.04
CA THR A 221 -18.53 9.50 7.22
C THR A 221 -17.93 8.28 6.50
N PRO A 222 -17.51 8.33 5.24
CA PRO A 222 -16.94 7.17 4.57
C PRO A 222 -15.68 6.65 5.26
N TRP A 223 -14.77 7.54 5.65
CA TRP A 223 -13.52 7.18 6.37
C TRP A 223 -13.79 6.69 7.79
N LEU A 224 -14.75 7.30 8.48
CA LEU A 224 -15.15 6.86 9.83
C LEU A 224 -15.74 5.44 9.81
N GLN A 225 -16.50 5.08 8.79
CA GLN A 225 -17.03 3.72 8.63
C GLN A 225 -15.90 2.69 8.50
N GLU A 226 -14.91 2.94 7.63
CA GLU A 226 -13.76 2.05 7.48
C GLU A 226 -12.90 2.02 8.75
N PHE A 227 -12.76 3.15 9.44
CA PHE A 227 -12.05 3.24 10.71
C PHE A 227 -12.70 2.37 11.80
N GLY A 228 -14.02 2.42 11.93
CA GLY A 228 -14.74 1.55 12.88
C GLY A 228 -14.60 0.06 12.55
N LYS A 229 -14.69 -0.31 11.27
CA LYS A 229 -14.45 -1.68 10.81
C LYS A 229 -13.02 -2.14 11.15
N LEU A 230 -12.01 -1.27 10.96
CA LEU A 230 -10.62 -1.57 11.33
C LEU A 230 -10.48 -1.83 12.83
N GLY A 231 -11.14 -1.03 13.69
CA GLY A 231 -11.15 -1.27 15.13
C GLY A 231 -11.66 -2.67 15.49
N THR A 232 -12.78 -3.08 14.89
CA THR A 232 -13.36 -4.42 15.08
C THR A 232 -12.42 -5.52 14.59
N ARG A 233 -11.88 -5.39 13.37
CA ARG A 233 -10.94 -6.39 12.78
C ARG A 233 -9.67 -6.51 13.63
N GLY A 234 -9.11 -5.39 14.06
CA GLY A 234 -7.88 -5.36 14.85
C GLY A 234 -8.04 -6.03 16.22
N LYS A 235 -9.13 -5.78 16.94
CA LYS A 235 -9.43 -6.47 18.21
C LYS A 235 -9.54 -7.98 18.00
N ARG A 236 -10.30 -8.41 17.01
CA ARG A 236 -10.46 -9.82 16.68
C ARG A 236 -9.14 -10.49 16.28
N SER A 237 -8.28 -9.79 15.54
CA SER A 237 -6.97 -10.35 15.17
C SER A 237 -6.07 -10.58 16.39
N LEU A 238 -6.10 -9.70 17.39
CA LEU A 238 -5.39 -9.90 18.66
C LEU A 238 -5.94 -11.08 19.48
N GLU A 239 -7.26 -11.23 19.52
CA GLU A 239 -7.91 -12.35 20.20
C GLU A 239 -7.58 -13.69 19.53
N LEU A 240 -7.66 -13.72 18.20
CA LEU A 240 -7.26 -14.88 17.40
C LEU A 240 -5.78 -15.22 17.60
N ALA A 241 -4.89 -14.23 17.55
CA ALA A 241 -3.46 -14.44 17.75
C ALA A 241 -3.12 -15.07 19.09
N ARG A 242 -3.84 -14.72 20.19
CA ARG A 242 -3.68 -15.38 21.49
C ARG A 242 -4.03 -16.87 21.41
N VAL A 243 -5.21 -17.19 20.84
CA VAL A 243 -5.68 -18.59 20.72
C VAL A 243 -4.71 -19.39 19.84
N TYR A 244 -4.28 -18.83 18.73
CA TYR A 244 -3.32 -19.45 17.82
C TYR A 244 -1.98 -19.77 18.51
N ARG A 245 -1.41 -18.82 19.25
CA ARG A 245 -0.16 -19.00 19.99
C ARG A 245 -0.24 -20.09 21.08
N ASP A 246 -1.43 -20.26 21.65
CA ASP A 246 -1.69 -21.34 22.61
C ASP A 246 -1.84 -22.72 21.93
N GLY A 247 -1.78 -22.80 20.61
CA GLY A 247 -2.00 -24.03 19.85
C GLY A 247 -3.42 -24.56 19.91
N LYS A 248 -4.40 -23.66 20.04
CA LYS A 248 -5.83 -23.99 20.16
C LYS A 248 -6.63 -23.63 18.90
N ASP A 249 -5.96 -23.59 17.77
CA ASP A 249 -6.52 -23.26 16.47
C ASP A 249 -7.22 -24.47 15.83
N ASP A 250 -8.42 -24.75 16.30
CA ASP A 250 -9.35 -25.74 15.76
C ASP A 250 -10.18 -25.18 14.58
N ALA A 251 -11.11 -25.97 14.08
CA ALA A 251 -11.98 -25.57 12.97
C ALA A 251 -12.84 -24.33 13.31
N ASP A 252 -13.30 -24.17 14.56
CA ASP A 252 -14.04 -22.98 14.99
C ASP A 252 -13.14 -21.73 15.00
N PHE A 253 -11.88 -21.89 15.40
CA PHE A 253 -10.88 -20.83 15.25
C PHE A 253 -10.75 -20.38 13.80
N TRP A 254 -10.56 -21.32 12.85
CA TRP A 254 -10.36 -20.99 11.45
C TRP A 254 -11.60 -20.38 10.82
N ASN A 255 -12.78 -20.79 11.22
CA ASN A 255 -14.04 -20.12 10.83
C ASN A 255 -14.07 -18.65 11.30
N LYS A 256 -13.66 -18.38 12.54
CA LYS A 256 -13.56 -16.99 13.05
C LYS A 256 -12.48 -16.19 12.35
N TYR A 257 -11.35 -16.84 12.04
CA TYR A 257 -10.26 -16.24 11.29
C TYR A 257 -10.75 -15.76 9.91
N ILE A 258 -11.43 -16.63 9.13
CA ILE A 258 -11.93 -16.28 7.81
C ILE A 258 -12.96 -15.15 7.87
N ARG A 259 -13.85 -15.16 8.85
CA ARG A 259 -14.81 -14.05 9.06
C ARG A 259 -14.16 -12.73 9.47
N ASN A 260 -12.91 -12.75 9.85
CA ASN A 260 -12.13 -11.55 10.15
C ASN A 260 -11.30 -11.06 8.96
N LEU A 261 -11.25 -11.81 7.86
CA LEU A 261 -10.64 -11.35 6.62
C LEU A 261 -11.50 -10.26 5.97
N MET A 262 -10.86 -9.41 5.22
CA MET A 262 -11.54 -8.44 4.37
C MET A 262 -12.08 -9.15 3.13
N SER A 263 -13.38 -9.05 2.89
CA SER A 263 -13.96 -9.44 1.61
C SER A 263 -13.41 -8.55 0.48
N LYS A 264 -13.62 -8.95 -0.78
CA LYS A 264 -13.28 -8.11 -1.93
C LYS A 264 -13.90 -6.72 -1.80
N LYS A 265 -15.18 -6.66 -1.42
CA LYS A 265 -15.87 -5.38 -1.20
C LYS A 265 -15.24 -4.58 -0.06
N ASP A 266 -14.89 -5.20 1.07
CA ASP A 266 -14.21 -4.49 2.17
C ASP A 266 -12.87 -3.91 1.74
N ARG A 267 -12.12 -4.61 0.88
CA ARG A 267 -10.86 -4.09 0.33
C ARG A 267 -11.11 -2.91 -0.60
N GLU A 268 -12.10 -2.99 -1.47
CA GLU A 268 -12.50 -1.89 -2.36
C GLU A 268 -12.93 -0.65 -1.55
N ASP A 269 -13.77 -0.83 -0.53
CA ASP A 269 -14.24 0.24 0.36
C ASP A 269 -13.06 0.87 1.13
N TYR A 270 -12.14 0.03 1.64
CA TYR A 270 -10.93 0.50 2.33
C TYR A 270 -9.98 1.24 1.37
N GLU A 271 -9.74 0.72 0.16
CA GLU A 271 -8.90 1.40 -0.83
C GLU A 271 -9.47 2.75 -1.26
N ALA A 272 -10.80 2.88 -1.24
CA ALA A 272 -11.47 4.16 -1.51
C ALA A 272 -11.38 5.15 -0.33
N HIS A 273 -11.31 4.66 0.92
CA HIS A 273 -11.39 5.49 2.13
C HIS A 273 -10.39 5.02 3.19
N LYS A 274 -9.11 5.11 2.89
CA LYS A 274 -8.02 4.59 3.74
C LYS A 274 -7.94 5.29 5.08
N SER A 275 -7.80 4.49 6.12
CA SER A 275 -7.66 4.94 7.49
C SER A 275 -6.77 3.98 8.29
N GLY A 276 -6.02 4.49 9.27
CA GLY A 276 -5.10 3.68 10.08
C GLY A 276 -3.92 3.07 9.33
N THR A 277 -3.55 3.64 8.17
CA THR A 277 -2.61 3.07 7.20
C THR A 277 -1.19 2.90 7.74
N MET A 278 -0.80 3.68 8.73
CA MET A 278 0.56 3.69 9.25
C MET A 278 0.89 2.46 10.09
N LYS A 279 0.01 2.09 10.99
CA LYS A 279 0.29 1.04 11.98
C LYS A 279 -0.85 0.06 12.16
N LEU A 280 -2.08 0.54 12.24
CA LEU A 280 -3.22 -0.29 12.63
C LEU A 280 -3.63 -1.27 11.53
N GLN A 281 -3.81 -0.79 10.31
CA GLN A 281 -4.11 -1.67 9.17
C GLN A 281 -2.95 -2.65 8.88
N PRO A 282 -1.67 -2.20 8.83
CA PRO A 282 -0.55 -3.12 8.68
C PRO A 282 -0.42 -4.15 9.80
N PHE A 283 -0.72 -3.77 11.04
CA PHE A 283 -0.75 -4.75 12.15
C PHE A 283 -1.80 -5.84 11.91
N TYR A 284 -3.04 -5.43 11.60
CA TYR A 284 -4.12 -6.37 11.31
C TYR A 284 -3.72 -7.34 10.19
N GLU A 285 -3.24 -6.83 9.06
CA GLU A 285 -2.82 -7.65 7.92
C GLU A 285 -1.69 -8.62 8.30
N ASN A 286 -0.64 -8.10 8.94
CA ASN A 286 0.49 -8.92 9.38
C ASN A 286 0.10 -10.01 10.37
N ALA A 287 -0.80 -9.73 11.31
CA ALA A 287 -1.27 -10.73 12.27
C ALA A 287 -2.04 -11.86 11.58
N MET A 288 -2.90 -11.52 10.62
CA MET A 288 -3.63 -12.52 9.83
C MET A 288 -2.67 -13.36 8.98
N ASP A 289 -1.69 -12.73 8.32
CA ASP A 289 -0.66 -13.41 7.54
C ASP A 289 0.16 -14.39 8.39
N ASP A 290 0.60 -13.95 9.58
CA ASP A 290 1.44 -14.77 10.46
C ASP A 290 0.73 -16.06 10.91
N MET A 291 -0.58 -15.97 11.21
CA MET A 291 -1.38 -17.12 11.60
C MET A 291 -1.55 -18.12 10.46
N ALA A 292 -1.93 -17.66 9.27
CA ALA A 292 -2.09 -18.51 8.09
C ALA A 292 -0.76 -19.20 7.71
N TYR A 293 0.31 -18.43 7.68
CA TYR A 293 1.63 -18.89 7.33
C TYR A 293 2.16 -19.95 8.29
N GLY A 294 2.02 -19.72 9.59
CA GLY A 294 2.44 -20.69 10.60
C GLY A 294 1.60 -21.98 10.57
N PHE A 295 0.30 -21.88 10.26
CA PHE A 295 -0.55 -23.06 10.09
C PHE A 295 -0.08 -23.92 8.92
N LEU A 296 0.17 -23.34 7.76
CA LEU A 296 0.66 -24.07 6.59
C LEU A 296 2.05 -24.67 6.84
N THR A 297 2.92 -24.00 7.59
CA THR A 297 4.21 -24.54 8.00
C THR A 297 4.05 -25.82 8.83
N ARG A 298 3.06 -25.84 9.74
CA ARG A 298 2.77 -27.07 10.54
C ARG A 298 2.21 -28.21 9.71
N LEU A 299 1.36 -27.89 8.73
CA LEU A 299 0.74 -28.90 7.87
C LEU A 299 1.74 -29.55 6.91
N SER A 300 2.56 -28.75 6.25
CA SER A 300 3.49 -29.23 5.22
C SER A 300 4.82 -29.71 5.77
N GLY A 301 5.16 -29.38 7.02
CA GLY A 301 6.50 -29.57 7.57
C GLY A 301 7.56 -28.63 6.98
N GLU A 302 7.17 -27.82 5.99
CA GLU A 302 8.01 -26.83 5.34
C GLU A 302 7.37 -25.44 5.48
N THR A 303 8.19 -24.42 5.68
CA THR A 303 7.68 -23.04 5.68
C THR A 303 7.42 -22.60 4.25
N PRO A 304 6.17 -22.37 3.83
CA PRO A 304 5.85 -21.86 2.50
C PRO A 304 6.50 -20.50 2.26
N ILE A 305 6.64 -20.12 1.02
CA ILE A 305 7.11 -18.79 0.67
C ILE A 305 6.00 -17.77 0.93
N CYS A 306 6.34 -16.73 1.66
CA CYS A 306 5.47 -15.58 1.91
C CYS A 306 5.95 -14.40 1.06
N TYR A 307 5.09 -13.94 0.18
CA TYR A 307 5.37 -12.76 -0.65
C TYR A 307 4.90 -11.50 0.06
N ARG A 308 5.79 -10.90 0.85
CA ARG A 308 5.56 -9.58 1.44
C ARG A 308 6.38 -8.56 0.72
N GLY A 309 5.71 -7.60 0.10
CA GLY A 309 6.37 -6.49 -0.54
C GLY A 309 7.14 -5.63 0.46
N ILE A 310 8.38 -5.35 0.12
CA ILE A 310 9.27 -4.44 0.84
C ILE A 310 9.90 -3.46 -0.15
N GLY A 311 10.31 -2.30 0.30
CA GLY A 311 10.93 -1.32 -0.58
C GLY A 311 11.49 -0.11 0.15
N SER A 312 12.23 0.72 -0.58
CA SER A 312 12.75 2.00 -0.09
C SER A 312 11.72 3.13 -0.18
N PHE A 313 10.65 2.92 -0.93
CA PHE A 313 9.60 3.91 -1.12
C PHE A 313 8.65 3.90 0.07
N HIS A 314 8.65 4.99 0.83
CA HIS A 314 7.76 5.18 1.97
C HIS A 314 6.46 5.83 1.49
N ASN A 315 5.53 5.02 1.02
CA ASN A 315 4.20 5.48 0.66
C ASN A 315 3.13 4.42 0.97
N ALA A 316 1.84 4.81 1.16
CA ALA A 316 0.72 3.94 1.49
C ALA A 316 0.48 2.83 0.47
N LYS A 317 1.10 2.96 -0.68
CA LYS A 317 1.10 1.92 -1.70
C LYS A 317 2.04 0.77 -1.39
N THR A 318 2.87 0.84 -0.35
CA THR A 318 3.61 -0.34 0.11
C THR A 318 2.67 -1.43 0.62
N THR A 319 1.49 -1.08 1.14
CA THR A 319 0.42 -2.05 1.40
C THR A 319 -0.24 -2.59 0.13
N LEU A 320 -0.18 -1.84 -0.98
CA LEU A 320 -0.59 -2.28 -2.31
C LEU A 320 0.47 -3.13 -3.02
N SER A 321 1.56 -3.46 -2.37
CA SER A 321 2.58 -4.37 -2.90
C SER A 321 2.02 -5.77 -3.22
N LYS A 322 0.85 -6.11 -2.68
CA LYS A 322 0.08 -7.31 -3.09
C LYS A 322 -0.22 -7.33 -4.59
N LEU A 323 -0.31 -6.18 -5.25
CA LEU A 323 -0.44 -6.10 -6.71
C LEU A 323 0.77 -6.65 -7.49
N MET A 324 1.91 -6.88 -6.83
CA MET A 324 3.03 -7.60 -7.41
C MET A 324 2.90 -9.13 -7.29
N PHE A 325 1.91 -9.60 -6.53
CA PHE A 325 1.74 -11.01 -6.13
C PHE A 325 0.33 -11.54 -6.38
N ASP A 326 -0.52 -10.78 -7.07
CA ASP A 326 -1.90 -11.15 -7.39
C ASP A 326 -1.99 -11.97 -8.69
N HIS A 327 -0.86 -12.17 -9.33
CA HIS A 327 -0.69 -12.91 -10.57
C HIS A 327 -1.47 -12.37 -11.78
N ASP A 328 -2.01 -11.17 -11.64
CA ASP A 328 -2.60 -10.42 -12.75
C ASP A 328 -1.56 -9.42 -13.30
N THR A 329 -0.99 -9.72 -14.46
CA THR A 329 0.01 -8.85 -15.10
C THR A 329 -0.58 -7.56 -15.67
N THR A 330 -1.89 -7.33 -15.56
CA THR A 330 -2.56 -6.07 -15.89
C THR A 330 -2.60 -5.11 -14.70
N THR A 331 -2.43 -5.62 -13.48
CA THR A 331 -2.24 -4.83 -12.28
C THR A 331 -0.75 -4.55 -12.04
N TYR A 332 -0.43 -3.57 -11.23
CA TYR A 332 0.95 -3.24 -10.91
C TYR A 332 1.07 -2.41 -9.63
N TYR A 333 2.13 -2.66 -8.91
CA TYR A 333 2.63 -1.73 -7.90
C TYR A 333 3.28 -0.51 -8.58
N THR A 334 3.14 0.67 -7.99
CA THR A 334 3.91 1.86 -8.39
C THR A 334 4.41 2.62 -7.18
N SER A 335 5.64 3.13 -7.24
CA SER A 335 6.24 3.91 -6.17
C SER A 335 5.45 5.19 -5.83
N GLY A 336 4.77 5.79 -6.82
CA GLY A 336 4.04 7.04 -6.66
C GLY A 336 4.89 8.27 -6.37
N ILE A 337 6.18 8.09 -6.19
CA ILE A 337 7.20 9.14 -6.06
C ILE A 337 8.35 8.87 -7.01
N ALA A 338 9.07 9.93 -7.37
CA ALA A 338 10.20 9.84 -8.30
C ALA A 338 11.30 8.94 -7.73
N GLN A 339 11.80 8.06 -8.59
CA GLN A 339 12.89 7.16 -8.25
C GLN A 339 14.24 7.89 -8.23
N LYS A 340 15.15 7.43 -7.38
CA LYS A 340 16.55 7.90 -7.29
C LYS A 340 17.51 6.74 -7.13
N ALA A 341 18.78 6.97 -7.37
CA ALA A 341 19.82 5.96 -7.19
C ALA A 341 19.78 5.35 -5.78
N GLY A 342 19.90 4.03 -5.70
CA GLY A 342 19.82 3.27 -4.46
C GLY A 342 18.41 2.86 -4.04
N ASP A 343 17.35 3.37 -4.69
CA ASP A 343 15.98 2.88 -4.45
C ASP A 343 15.83 1.42 -4.84
N TRP A 344 14.89 0.74 -4.20
CA TRP A 344 14.68 -0.68 -4.42
C TRP A 344 13.24 -1.12 -4.12
N ILE A 345 12.84 -2.20 -4.77
CA ILE A 345 11.57 -2.91 -4.58
C ILE A 345 11.92 -4.38 -4.37
N GLY A 346 11.28 -5.05 -3.45
CA GLY A 346 11.61 -6.45 -3.16
C GLY A 346 10.56 -7.19 -2.37
N VAL A 347 10.95 -8.37 -1.89
CA VAL A 347 10.11 -9.29 -1.13
C VAL A 347 10.82 -9.79 0.14
N ASP A 348 10.06 -9.92 1.22
CA ASP A 348 10.42 -10.70 2.40
C ASP A 348 9.76 -12.08 2.28
N LEU A 349 10.54 -13.13 2.23
CA LEU A 349 10.08 -14.51 2.12
C LEU A 349 9.63 -15.10 3.49
N GLY A 350 9.59 -14.27 4.54
CA GLY A 350 9.17 -14.64 5.88
C GLY A 350 10.21 -15.43 6.67
N SER A 351 11.01 -16.26 6.02
CA SER A 351 12.12 -17.04 6.63
C SER A 351 13.23 -17.23 5.61
N VAL A 352 14.38 -17.72 6.06
CA VAL A 352 15.50 -18.07 5.17
C VAL A 352 15.14 -19.30 4.35
N LYS A 353 15.25 -19.21 3.04
CA LYS A 353 14.95 -20.23 2.04
C LYS A 353 16.14 -20.47 1.13
N ASP A 354 16.16 -21.62 0.46
CA ASP A 354 17.00 -21.85 -0.71
C ASP A 354 16.30 -21.22 -1.91
N VAL A 355 16.85 -20.13 -2.43
CA VAL A 355 16.35 -19.45 -3.62
C VAL A 355 17.12 -19.94 -4.84
N THR A 356 16.38 -20.44 -5.83
CA THR A 356 16.90 -20.96 -7.10
C THR A 356 16.35 -20.23 -8.30
N GLU A 357 15.24 -19.51 -8.14
CA GLU A 357 14.55 -18.81 -9.22
C GLU A 357 14.03 -17.44 -8.77
N VAL A 358 14.21 -16.42 -9.61
CA VAL A 358 13.62 -15.09 -9.45
C VAL A 358 13.09 -14.63 -10.80
N SER A 359 11.84 -14.17 -10.84
CA SER A 359 11.20 -13.59 -12.03
C SER A 359 10.54 -12.26 -11.68
N ILE A 360 10.89 -11.18 -12.38
CA ILE A 360 10.34 -9.85 -12.12
C ILE A 360 9.86 -9.24 -13.43
N LEU A 361 8.62 -8.77 -13.47
CA LEU A 361 8.07 -7.98 -14.55
C LEU A 361 8.02 -6.51 -14.11
N GLN A 362 8.94 -5.70 -14.62
CA GLN A 362 9.00 -4.27 -14.35
C GLN A 362 8.05 -3.46 -15.25
N GLY A 363 7.75 -2.25 -14.78
CA GLY A 363 6.91 -1.30 -15.51
C GLY A 363 5.42 -1.65 -15.44
N ARG A 364 4.59 -0.80 -16.00
CA ARG A 364 3.15 -1.05 -16.21
C ARG A 364 2.90 -1.91 -17.45
N ASN A 365 3.86 -1.94 -18.36
CA ASN A 365 3.93 -2.84 -19.52
C ASN A 365 5.42 -3.17 -19.82
N SER A 366 5.68 -4.00 -20.80
CA SER A 366 7.05 -4.44 -21.16
C SER A 366 7.51 -3.94 -22.52
N VAL A 367 6.93 -2.87 -23.04
CA VAL A 367 7.19 -2.41 -24.41
C VAL A 367 7.80 -1.00 -24.44
N ASP A 368 7.12 -0.03 -23.83
CA ASP A 368 7.43 1.39 -23.96
C ASP A 368 7.26 2.17 -22.64
N ASP A 369 7.17 1.48 -21.51
CA ASP A 369 6.98 2.12 -20.23
C ASP A 369 8.22 2.93 -19.81
N VAL A 370 7.98 3.98 -19.06
CA VAL A 370 9.03 4.80 -18.46
C VAL A 370 9.20 4.57 -16.96
N ASP A 371 8.23 3.89 -16.32
CA ASP A 371 8.15 3.70 -14.89
C ASP A 371 8.81 2.37 -14.44
N TYR A 372 10.10 2.23 -14.68
CA TYR A 372 10.89 1.06 -14.29
C TYR A 372 12.33 1.47 -13.93
N PHE A 373 13.09 0.59 -13.29
CA PHE A 373 14.52 0.78 -13.06
C PHE A 373 15.29 0.37 -14.33
N ASP A 374 15.76 1.35 -15.08
CA ASP A 374 16.49 1.13 -16.32
C ASP A 374 17.91 0.58 -16.10
N HIS A 375 18.53 0.90 -14.96
CA HIS A 375 19.77 0.32 -14.48
C HIS A 375 19.54 -0.27 -13.11
N ALA A 376 19.65 -1.59 -12.97
CA ALA A 376 19.32 -2.29 -11.75
C ALA A 376 20.18 -3.54 -11.54
N VAL A 377 20.08 -4.11 -10.35
CA VAL A 377 20.66 -5.40 -9.99
C VAL A 377 19.68 -6.14 -9.08
N VAL A 378 19.57 -7.45 -9.25
CA VAL A 378 18.86 -8.29 -8.28
C VAL A 378 19.83 -8.69 -7.18
N GLU A 379 19.44 -8.45 -5.94
CA GLU A 379 20.24 -8.77 -4.75
C GLU A 379 19.43 -9.63 -3.77
N TYR A 380 20.12 -10.46 -2.99
CA TYR A 380 19.53 -11.22 -1.90
C TYR A 380 20.20 -10.93 -0.56
N SER A 381 19.48 -11.23 0.52
CA SER A 381 19.98 -11.06 1.89
C SER A 381 19.34 -12.06 2.84
N ILE A 382 20.06 -12.42 3.90
CA ILE A 382 19.54 -13.24 5.02
C ILE A 382 18.93 -12.34 6.10
N ASP A 383 19.53 -11.18 6.35
CA ASP A 383 19.23 -10.31 7.49
C ASP A 383 18.61 -8.94 7.11
N GLY A 384 18.45 -8.68 5.79
CA GLY A 384 17.99 -7.41 5.27
C GLY A 384 18.98 -6.25 5.36
N LYS A 385 20.22 -6.51 5.79
CA LYS A 385 21.29 -5.51 5.99
C LYS A 385 22.44 -5.71 5.02
N ALA A 386 23.01 -6.91 4.99
CA ALA A 386 24.06 -7.29 4.06
C ALA A 386 23.42 -7.88 2.79
N TRP A 387 23.77 -7.35 1.62
CA TRP A 387 23.18 -7.72 0.34
C TRP A 387 24.24 -8.23 -0.62
N THR A 388 23.92 -9.32 -1.32
CA THR A 388 24.78 -9.95 -2.31
C THR A 388 24.06 -9.96 -3.67
N PRO A 389 24.71 -9.54 -4.76
CA PRO A 389 24.14 -9.60 -6.10
C PRO A 389 23.83 -11.04 -6.54
N LEU A 390 22.66 -11.24 -7.14
CA LEU A 390 22.30 -12.46 -7.88
C LEU A 390 22.58 -12.31 -9.38
N THR A 391 22.47 -11.08 -9.90
CA THR A 391 22.67 -10.79 -11.32
C THR A 391 23.84 -9.84 -11.51
N GLU A 392 24.37 -9.82 -12.73
CA GLU A 392 25.12 -8.67 -13.20
C GLU A 392 24.19 -7.44 -13.34
N GLU A 393 24.73 -6.29 -13.72
CA GLU A 393 23.94 -5.10 -13.98
C GLU A 393 22.93 -5.36 -15.11
N LEU A 394 21.66 -5.06 -14.81
CA LEU A 394 20.55 -5.12 -15.76
C LEU A 394 20.40 -3.77 -16.43
N ASN A 395 20.47 -3.73 -17.74
CA ASN A 395 20.35 -2.51 -18.52
C ASN A 395 19.08 -2.55 -19.38
N LYS A 396 18.12 -1.70 -19.06
CA LYS A 396 16.83 -1.54 -19.76
C LYS A 396 16.06 -2.85 -19.96
N GLN A 397 15.99 -3.65 -18.90
CA GLN A 397 15.26 -4.92 -18.90
C GLN A 397 13.92 -4.80 -18.18
N TYR A 398 12.82 -4.98 -18.89
CA TYR A 398 11.48 -5.07 -18.31
C TYR A 398 11.21 -6.43 -17.67
N ILE A 399 11.73 -7.50 -18.31
CA ILE A 399 11.58 -8.88 -17.87
C ILE A 399 12.92 -9.32 -17.33
N VAL A 400 12.98 -9.50 -16.01
CA VAL A 400 14.16 -9.95 -15.29
C VAL A 400 13.95 -11.39 -14.89
N ARG A 401 14.89 -12.27 -15.24
CA ARG A 401 14.88 -13.68 -14.85
C ARG A 401 16.25 -14.09 -14.38
N TRP A 402 16.27 -14.77 -13.25
CA TRP A 402 17.46 -15.42 -12.71
C TRP A 402 17.11 -16.85 -12.33
N ASN A 403 17.96 -17.80 -12.73
CA ASN A 403 17.95 -19.18 -12.30
C ASN A 403 19.39 -19.57 -11.98
N GLY A 404 19.61 -20.22 -10.84
CA GLY A 404 20.98 -20.55 -10.41
C GLY A 404 21.03 -21.59 -9.30
N GLU A 405 22.26 -21.87 -8.86
CA GLU A 405 22.49 -22.70 -7.68
C GLU A 405 21.79 -22.10 -6.46
N PRO A 406 21.29 -22.94 -5.53
CA PRO A 406 20.55 -22.46 -4.37
C PRO A 406 21.36 -21.47 -3.53
N VAL A 407 20.78 -20.31 -3.27
CA VAL A 407 21.34 -19.32 -2.33
C VAL A 407 20.41 -19.19 -1.11
N LYS A 408 20.98 -19.09 0.08
CA LYS A 408 20.20 -18.86 1.31
C LYS A 408 19.78 -17.41 1.38
N ALA A 409 18.47 -17.15 1.30
CA ALA A 409 17.91 -15.81 1.36
C ALA A 409 16.60 -15.78 2.14
N ARG A 410 16.37 -14.70 2.87
CA ARG A 410 15.06 -14.28 3.36
C ARG A 410 14.52 -13.11 2.56
N TYR A 411 15.39 -12.28 2.03
CA TYR A 411 15.03 -11.09 1.30
C TYR A 411 15.61 -11.12 -0.10
N VAL A 412 14.80 -10.75 -1.09
CA VAL A 412 15.24 -10.55 -2.47
C VAL A 412 14.75 -9.19 -2.92
N ARG A 413 15.60 -8.42 -3.59
CA ARG A 413 15.22 -7.10 -4.09
C ARG A 413 15.78 -6.82 -5.48
N LEU A 414 15.06 -6.00 -6.22
CA LEU A 414 15.54 -5.30 -7.38
C LEU A 414 15.97 -3.90 -6.93
N LYS A 415 17.25 -3.58 -7.05
CA LYS A 415 17.83 -2.32 -6.62
C LYS A 415 18.27 -1.52 -7.82
N ARG A 416 17.85 -0.24 -7.84
CA ARG A 416 18.28 0.72 -8.83
C ARG A 416 19.74 1.11 -8.65
N LEU A 417 20.48 1.11 -9.74
CA LEU A 417 21.82 1.67 -9.85
C LEU A 417 21.77 3.14 -10.32
N GLU A 418 22.91 3.75 -10.61
CA GLU A 418 22.98 5.13 -11.12
C GLU A 418 22.28 5.26 -12.45
N SER A 419 21.45 6.26 -12.59
CA SER A 419 20.70 6.59 -13.80
C SER A 419 20.22 8.04 -13.76
N THR A 420 19.96 8.61 -14.91
CA THR A 420 19.38 9.96 -15.06
C THR A 420 17.85 9.97 -14.97
N ARG A 421 17.20 8.80 -14.89
CA ARG A 421 15.74 8.72 -14.79
C ARG A 421 15.22 9.20 -13.46
N THR A 422 14.08 9.86 -13.50
CA THR A 422 13.37 10.38 -12.31
C THR A 422 11.89 10.00 -12.30
N ASN A 423 11.44 9.18 -13.24
CA ASN A 423 10.09 8.65 -13.31
C ASN A 423 9.73 7.79 -12.09
N TYR A 424 8.51 7.33 -11.97
CA TYR A 424 8.12 6.36 -10.95
C TYR A 424 8.77 4.99 -11.22
N ALA A 425 8.70 4.09 -10.27
CA ALA A 425 9.05 2.69 -10.44
C ALA A 425 7.79 1.83 -10.27
N SER A 426 7.52 0.97 -11.24
CA SER A 426 6.38 0.07 -11.22
C SER A 426 6.82 -1.38 -11.42
N VAL A 427 6.12 -2.30 -10.76
CA VAL A 427 6.36 -3.75 -10.86
C VAL A 427 5.01 -4.44 -10.96
N ARG A 428 4.83 -5.27 -11.98
CA ARG A 428 3.60 -6.06 -12.22
C ARG A 428 3.65 -7.42 -11.55
N SER A 429 4.84 -8.02 -11.47
CA SER A 429 5.03 -9.31 -10.84
C SER A 429 6.42 -9.40 -10.23
N PHE A 430 6.53 -9.98 -9.04
CA PHE A 430 7.79 -10.28 -8.38
C PHE A 430 7.70 -11.67 -7.75
N GLU A 431 8.27 -12.67 -8.40
CA GLU A 431 8.20 -14.06 -8.00
C GLU A 431 9.56 -14.58 -7.56
N VAL A 432 9.59 -15.33 -6.47
CA VAL A 432 10.78 -16.03 -5.96
C VAL A 432 10.40 -17.47 -5.67
N ASN A 433 11.01 -18.43 -6.36
CA ASN A 433 10.68 -19.85 -6.26
C ASN A 433 9.15 -20.07 -6.27
N PRO A 434 8.42 -19.73 -7.34
CA PRO A 434 6.97 -19.88 -7.36
C PRO A 434 6.60 -21.33 -6.99
N PRO A 435 5.76 -21.53 -5.98
CA PRO A 435 5.40 -22.87 -5.53
C PRO A 435 4.65 -23.60 -6.62
N ARG A 436 4.78 -24.93 -6.62
CA ARG A 436 4.00 -25.83 -7.50
C ARG A 436 3.08 -26.66 -6.64
N VAL A 437 1.87 -26.94 -7.13
CA VAL A 437 0.86 -27.71 -6.39
C VAL A 437 1.40 -29.06 -5.92
N GLU A 438 2.18 -29.73 -6.74
CA GLU A 438 2.81 -31.02 -6.45
C GLU A 438 3.78 -31.00 -5.26
N HIS A 439 4.27 -29.84 -4.88
CA HIS A 439 5.24 -29.66 -3.80
C HIS A 439 4.59 -29.31 -2.45
N LEU A 440 3.29 -29.07 -2.40
CA LEU A 440 2.63 -28.71 -1.14
C LEU A 440 2.49 -29.90 -0.17
N GLY A 441 2.53 -31.14 -0.64
CA GLY A 441 2.61 -32.35 0.18
C GLY A 441 1.39 -32.65 1.07
N PHE A 442 0.27 -31.91 0.95
CA PHE A 442 -0.91 -32.10 1.77
C PHE A 442 -2.20 -32.12 0.92
N SER A 443 -3.28 -32.65 1.50
CA SER A 443 -4.59 -32.78 0.86
C SER A 443 -5.50 -31.62 1.23
N LEU A 444 -6.23 -31.08 0.26
CA LEU A 444 -7.31 -30.11 0.48
C LEU A 444 -8.61 -30.74 0.97
N LYS A 445 -8.59 -31.96 1.51
CA LYS A 445 -9.80 -32.70 1.87
C LYS A 445 -10.40 -32.36 3.23
N SER A 446 -9.64 -31.71 4.11
CA SER A 446 -10.20 -31.27 5.39
C SER A 446 -10.67 -29.83 5.32
N ASP A 447 -11.77 -29.52 5.99
CA ASP A 447 -12.37 -28.18 5.97
C ASP A 447 -11.44 -27.11 6.56
N ASP A 448 -10.74 -27.43 7.63
CA ASP A 448 -9.74 -26.55 8.25
C ASP A 448 -8.53 -26.31 7.34
N VAL A 449 -8.06 -27.31 6.61
CA VAL A 449 -6.98 -27.16 5.62
C VAL A 449 -7.42 -26.24 4.47
N GLN A 450 -8.61 -26.43 3.95
CA GLN A 450 -9.14 -25.58 2.87
C GLN A 450 -9.31 -24.13 3.33
N GLN A 451 -9.79 -23.91 4.54
CA GLN A 451 -9.95 -22.58 5.11
C GLN A 451 -8.59 -21.88 5.31
N ALA A 452 -7.58 -22.63 5.78
CA ALA A 452 -6.25 -22.10 5.95
C ALA A 452 -5.58 -21.78 4.61
N LEU A 453 -5.76 -22.61 3.59
CA LEU A 453 -5.26 -22.36 2.24
C LEU A 453 -5.92 -21.14 1.60
N TYR A 454 -7.23 -20.99 1.75
CA TYR A 454 -7.92 -19.78 1.33
C TYR A 454 -7.35 -18.53 2.01
N ALA A 455 -7.18 -18.59 3.34
CA ALA A 455 -6.59 -17.49 4.10
C ALA A 455 -5.16 -17.17 3.66
N PHE A 456 -4.36 -18.20 3.37
CA PHE A 456 -3.00 -18.05 2.87
C PHE A 456 -2.99 -17.35 1.51
N ASP A 457 -3.79 -17.83 0.55
CA ASP A 457 -3.88 -17.24 -0.79
C ASP A 457 -4.34 -15.79 -0.75
N GLN A 458 -5.33 -15.48 0.11
CA GLN A 458 -5.87 -14.12 0.24
C GLN A 458 -4.89 -13.15 0.90
N GLN A 459 -4.09 -13.61 1.86
CA GLN A 459 -3.22 -12.74 2.66
C GLN A 459 -1.80 -12.67 2.13
N ILE A 460 -1.26 -13.77 1.62
CA ILE A 460 0.16 -13.87 1.29
C ILE A 460 0.38 -13.89 -0.23
N GLY A 461 -0.64 -14.23 -1.00
CA GLY A 461 -0.56 -14.36 -2.45
C GLY A 461 0.36 -15.51 -2.86
N THR A 462 -0.21 -16.65 -3.17
CA THR A 462 0.56 -17.84 -3.58
C THR A 462 0.17 -18.22 -4.99
N SER A 463 1.16 -18.46 -5.84
CA SER A 463 0.91 -19.03 -7.16
C SER A 463 1.26 -20.50 -7.19
N TYR A 464 0.40 -21.24 -7.87
CA TYR A 464 0.59 -22.65 -8.13
C TYR A 464 0.67 -22.83 -9.64
N ARG A 465 1.73 -23.46 -10.12
CA ARG A 465 1.91 -23.74 -11.54
C ARG A 465 1.78 -25.23 -11.78
N ASN A 466 0.97 -25.59 -12.75
CA ASN A 466 0.83 -26.96 -13.22
C ASN A 466 0.72 -26.98 -14.74
N ASN A 467 1.34 -27.94 -15.36
CA ASN A 467 1.22 -28.20 -16.80
C ASN A 467 0.96 -29.68 -17.02
N GLY A 468 -0.17 -30.14 -16.55
CA GLY A 468 -0.58 -31.54 -16.60
C GLY A 468 -1.94 -31.70 -15.95
N THR A 469 -2.17 -32.85 -15.35
CA THR A 469 -3.40 -33.12 -14.60
C THR A 469 -3.12 -33.15 -13.12
N PHE A 470 -3.87 -32.41 -12.33
CA PHE A 470 -3.86 -32.53 -10.88
C PHE A 470 -5.28 -32.50 -10.32
N SER A 471 -5.46 -33.11 -9.16
CA SER A 471 -6.72 -33.15 -8.44
C SER A 471 -6.56 -32.69 -7.01
N PHE A 472 -7.61 -32.06 -6.48
CA PHE A 472 -7.68 -31.73 -5.07
C PHE A 472 -9.08 -32.02 -4.52
N GLY A 473 -9.12 -32.37 -3.24
CA GLY A 473 -10.38 -32.62 -2.54
C GLY A 473 -10.99 -31.30 -2.07
N VAL A 474 -12.32 -31.27 -2.01
CA VAL A 474 -13.13 -30.16 -1.52
C VAL A 474 -13.97 -30.62 -0.37
N ALA A 475 -13.92 -29.97 0.78
CA ALA A 475 -14.79 -30.30 1.91
C ALA A 475 -16.23 -29.89 1.61
N PRO A 476 -17.22 -30.70 2.04
CA PRO A 476 -18.61 -30.36 1.83
C PRO A 476 -19.00 -29.04 2.52
N ARG A 477 -19.59 -28.12 1.76
CA ARG A 477 -20.21 -26.89 2.27
C ARG A 477 -21.55 -26.64 1.60
N THR A 478 -22.52 -26.19 2.40
CA THR A 478 -23.86 -25.86 1.90
C THR A 478 -23.80 -24.64 0.96
N GLU A 479 -22.98 -23.63 1.32
CA GLU A 479 -22.84 -22.40 0.55
C GLU A 479 -21.96 -22.58 -0.71
N GLY A 480 -21.19 -23.67 -0.75
CA GLY A 480 -20.33 -24.01 -1.87
C GLY A 480 -19.03 -23.19 -1.94
N TYR A 481 -18.39 -23.25 -3.10
CA TYR A 481 -17.12 -22.60 -3.38
C TYR A 481 -17.13 -21.96 -4.76
N THR A 482 -16.27 -20.96 -4.92
CA THR A 482 -15.86 -20.42 -6.21
C THR A 482 -14.42 -20.79 -6.48
N LEU A 483 -14.12 -21.32 -7.66
CA LEU A 483 -12.78 -21.56 -8.15
C LEU A 483 -12.37 -20.43 -9.11
N LEU A 484 -11.26 -19.76 -8.82
CA LEU A 484 -10.62 -18.80 -9.70
C LEU A 484 -9.38 -19.45 -10.31
N VAL A 485 -9.25 -19.40 -11.62
CA VAL A 485 -8.14 -20.04 -12.33
C VAL A 485 -7.55 -19.10 -13.36
N ASN A 486 -6.24 -18.97 -13.34
CA ASN A 486 -5.45 -18.32 -14.38
C ASN A 486 -4.73 -19.37 -15.21
N GLU A 487 -4.79 -19.20 -16.50
CA GLU A 487 -4.09 -20.01 -17.47
C GLU A 487 -2.67 -19.50 -17.69
N LEU A 488 -1.72 -20.42 -17.86
CA LEU A 488 -0.38 -20.07 -18.28
C LEU A 488 -0.37 -19.78 -19.78
N PRO A 489 0.11 -18.62 -20.21
CA PRO A 489 0.37 -18.39 -21.62
C PRO A 489 1.51 -19.29 -22.09
N GLU A 490 1.20 -20.34 -22.81
CA GLU A 490 2.22 -21.16 -23.47
C GLU A 490 2.76 -20.48 -24.74
N ALA A 491 4.06 -20.60 -24.94
CA ALA A 491 4.69 -20.23 -26.18
C ALA A 491 4.37 -21.25 -27.26
N GLY A 492 3.20 -21.10 -27.94
CA GLY A 492 2.79 -22.00 -29.01
C GLY A 492 1.52 -21.50 -29.73
N ASN A 493 1.37 -21.93 -30.98
CA ASN A 493 0.29 -21.51 -31.88
C ASN A 493 -1.07 -22.12 -31.50
N GLY A 494 -1.75 -21.59 -30.50
CA GLY A 494 -3.11 -21.95 -30.15
C GLY A 494 -3.47 -21.42 -28.77
N ALA A 495 -4.73 -21.05 -28.53
CA ALA A 495 -5.19 -20.78 -27.19
C ALA A 495 -5.07 -22.09 -26.39
N PRO A 496 -4.39 -22.09 -25.23
CA PRO A 496 -4.34 -23.28 -24.38
C PRO A 496 -5.75 -23.63 -23.92
N VAL A 497 -6.00 -24.91 -23.72
CA VAL A 497 -7.30 -25.44 -23.33
C VAL A 497 -7.14 -26.08 -21.96
N VAL A 498 -7.96 -25.64 -21.01
CA VAL A 498 -8.04 -26.22 -19.66
C VAL A 498 -9.30 -27.06 -19.56
N HIS A 499 -9.14 -28.31 -19.17
CA HIS A 499 -10.27 -29.19 -18.83
C HIS A 499 -10.45 -29.19 -17.31
N LEU A 500 -11.61 -28.79 -16.86
CA LEU A 500 -11.99 -28.80 -15.45
C LEU A 500 -13.11 -29.81 -15.24
N ARG A 501 -12.86 -30.81 -14.38
CA ARG A 501 -13.81 -31.84 -14.00
C ARG A 501 -14.10 -31.78 -12.52
N GLN A 502 -15.37 -31.91 -12.18
CA GLN A 502 -15.84 -31.89 -10.79
C GLN A 502 -16.49 -33.24 -10.47
N PHE A 503 -16.07 -33.90 -9.41
CA PHE A 503 -16.51 -35.21 -9.03
C PHE A 503 -17.27 -35.23 -7.69
N ARG A 504 -18.26 -36.08 -7.56
CA ARG A 504 -18.97 -36.35 -6.32
C ARG A 504 -18.23 -37.38 -5.45
N PRO A 505 -18.62 -37.56 -4.17
CA PRO A 505 -17.96 -38.50 -3.25
C PRO A 505 -17.97 -39.97 -3.74
N ASP A 506 -18.92 -40.35 -4.58
CA ASP A 506 -19.00 -41.67 -5.19
C ASP A 506 -18.12 -41.83 -6.44
N GLY A 507 -17.33 -40.79 -6.80
CA GLY A 507 -16.49 -40.77 -7.98
C GLY A 507 -17.22 -40.45 -9.28
N SER A 508 -18.53 -40.20 -9.25
CA SER A 508 -19.28 -39.82 -10.45
C SER A 508 -18.95 -38.40 -10.88
N LEU A 509 -18.83 -38.19 -12.19
CA LEU A 509 -18.61 -36.87 -12.77
C LEU A 509 -19.87 -36.01 -12.60
N ALA A 510 -19.73 -34.88 -11.93
CA ALA A 510 -20.79 -33.89 -11.73
C ALA A 510 -20.85 -32.88 -12.88
N VAL A 511 -19.71 -32.31 -13.22
CA VAL A 511 -19.59 -31.28 -14.26
C VAL A 511 -18.24 -31.43 -14.95
N GLU A 512 -18.22 -31.24 -16.28
CA GLU A 512 -17.01 -31.04 -17.07
C GLU A 512 -17.13 -29.73 -17.83
N SER A 513 -16.08 -28.94 -17.80
CA SER A 513 -15.97 -27.66 -18.50
C SER A 513 -14.67 -27.63 -19.29
N VAL A 514 -14.74 -27.13 -20.51
CA VAL A 514 -13.56 -26.81 -21.34
C VAL A 514 -13.45 -25.31 -21.44
N ILE A 515 -12.30 -24.78 -21.10
CA ILE A 515 -12.07 -23.35 -20.93
C ILE A 515 -10.92 -22.96 -21.84
N ASP A 516 -11.14 -21.94 -22.64
CA ASP A 516 -10.22 -21.40 -23.64
C ASP A 516 -9.86 -19.93 -23.39
N SER A 517 -10.07 -19.48 -22.14
CA SER A 517 -9.78 -18.12 -21.72
C SER A 517 -8.63 -18.08 -20.71
N SER A 518 -7.82 -17.03 -20.75
CA SER A 518 -6.64 -16.86 -19.91
C SER A 518 -6.97 -16.63 -18.42
N PHE A 519 -8.19 -16.25 -18.11
CA PHE A 519 -8.71 -16.14 -16.73
C PHE A 519 -10.17 -16.60 -16.72
N PHE A 520 -10.52 -17.41 -15.73
CA PHE A 520 -11.88 -17.84 -15.57
C PHE A 520 -12.28 -18.06 -14.11
N LYS A 521 -13.56 -17.92 -13.86
CA LYS A 521 -14.21 -18.15 -12.58
C LYS A 521 -15.26 -19.25 -12.76
N VAL A 522 -15.19 -20.27 -11.92
CA VAL A 522 -16.13 -21.39 -11.95
C VAL A 522 -16.78 -21.58 -10.58
N GLU A 523 -18.08 -21.60 -10.56
CA GLU A 523 -18.84 -22.04 -9.39
C GLU A 523 -18.80 -23.55 -9.29
N LEU A 524 -18.37 -24.11 -8.15
CA LEU A 524 -18.41 -25.55 -7.95
C LEU A 524 -19.84 -26.01 -7.75
N ALA A 525 -20.18 -27.11 -8.39
CA ALA A 525 -21.51 -27.71 -8.28
C ALA A 525 -21.76 -28.24 -6.87
N GLU A 526 -23.03 -28.28 -6.47
CA GLU A 526 -23.44 -28.82 -5.17
C GLU A 526 -23.02 -30.29 -5.02
N GLY A 527 -22.49 -30.62 -3.85
CA GLY A 527 -22.10 -31.99 -3.50
C GLY A 527 -20.79 -32.46 -4.14
N VAL A 528 -20.00 -31.57 -4.75
CA VAL A 528 -18.67 -31.89 -5.27
C VAL A 528 -17.70 -32.11 -4.12
N SER A 529 -16.89 -33.16 -4.22
CA SER A 529 -15.84 -33.51 -3.26
C SER A 529 -14.42 -33.51 -3.83
N GLU A 530 -14.31 -33.47 -5.16
CA GLU A 530 -13.04 -33.46 -5.84
C GLU A 530 -13.11 -32.60 -7.12
N VAL A 531 -12.09 -31.84 -7.37
CA VAL A 531 -11.89 -31.05 -8.60
C VAL A 531 -10.62 -31.53 -9.27
N GLN A 532 -10.68 -31.81 -10.56
CA GLN A 532 -9.54 -32.13 -11.39
C GLN A 532 -9.35 -31.02 -12.44
N ILE A 533 -8.11 -30.55 -12.57
CA ILE A 533 -7.71 -29.58 -13.57
C ILE A 533 -6.67 -30.24 -14.47
N GLU A 534 -6.86 -30.19 -15.77
CA GLU A 534 -5.95 -30.68 -16.79
C GLU A 534 -5.64 -29.54 -17.77
N GLY A 535 -4.38 -29.24 -17.92
CA GLY A 535 -3.88 -28.17 -18.78
C GLY A 535 -2.97 -27.19 -18.03
N PRO A 536 -2.46 -26.18 -18.75
CA PRO A 536 -1.58 -25.19 -18.16
C PRO A 536 -2.37 -24.22 -17.29
N VAL A 537 -2.13 -24.24 -15.98
CA VAL A 537 -2.68 -23.27 -15.02
C VAL A 537 -1.55 -22.68 -14.17
N GLU A 538 -1.55 -21.38 -14.03
CA GLU A 538 -0.55 -20.72 -13.21
C GLU A 538 -1.01 -20.58 -11.76
N ILE A 539 -2.29 -20.32 -11.57
CA ILE A 539 -2.87 -20.11 -10.27
C ILE A 539 -4.25 -20.72 -10.20
N PHE A 540 -4.56 -21.22 -9.06
CA PHE A 540 -5.94 -21.39 -8.68
C PHE A 540 -6.16 -20.97 -7.24
N GLU A 541 -7.32 -20.46 -6.97
CA GLU A 541 -7.80 -20.06 -5.66
C GLU A 541 -9.19 -20.66 -5.44
N ILE A 542 -9.39 -21.26 -4.28
CA ILE A 542 -10.70 -21.80 -3.88
C ILE A 542 -11.28 -20.88 -2.83
N VAL A 543 -12.31 -20.16 -3.20
CA VAL A 543 -12.96 -19.18 -2.34
C VAL A 543 -14.23 -19.78 -1.75
N PRO A 544 -14.29 -20.07 -0.43
CA PRO A 544 -15.53 -20.46 0.22
C PRO A 544 -16.56 -19.33 0.10
N LYS A 545 -17.80 -19.67 -0.18
CA LYS A 545 -18.91 -18.72 -0.13
C LYS A 545 -19.38 -18.56 1.31
N PHE A 546 -19.69 -17.33 1.68
CA PHE A 546 -20.30 -16.96 2.96
C PHE A 546 -21.60 -16.20 2.68
N ASP A 547 -22.65 -16.50 3.44
CA ASP A 547 -23.92 -15.78 3.42
C ASP A 547 -23.78 -14.35 4.00
#